data_fc484d9b4dc3d53e6d1d221e8a117725
#
_entry.id   fc484d9b4dc3d53e6d1d221e8a117725
#
_cell.length_a   1.000
_cell.length_b   1.000
_cell.length_c   1.000
_cell.angle_alpha   90.00
_cell.angle_beta   90.00
_cell.angle_gamma   90.00
#
_symmetry.space_group_name_H-M   'P 1'
#
loop_
_entity.id
_entity.type
_entity.pdbx_description
1 polymer ?
#
loop_
_entity_poly.entity_id
_entity_poly.type
_entity_poly.pdbx_seq_one_letter_code
_entity_poly.pdbx_strand_id
1 'polypeptide(L)'
;MDFKDKVVVVTGGAHGIGKAIADSFQKEGATVEIIDIAPGNHFVGDISKKEVLEAFAASVIQKHGHADYLINNALPLMKGIRDCSYEEFQYALEVGVTAPFYLSKLFSNHFTNGSAIINISSSRDRMSQPQTESYTAAKGGISSLTHALAISFSGKVRVNSISPGWIDTDYRIYDGAHATQQPAGRVGNPMDIANMV
;
A
#
# COMPACT_ATOMS: atom_id res chain seq x y z
N MET A 1 -14.27 -6.16 14.33
CA MET A 1 -14.51 -4.69 14.35
C MET A 1 -15.65 -4.41 13.40
N ASP A 2 -16.43 -3.39 13.64
CA ASP A 2 -17.51 -3.00 12.73
C ASP A 2 -17.02 -1.85 11.84
N PHE A 3 -16.81 -2.13 10.56
CA PHE A 3 -16.45 -1.12 9.57
C PHE A 3 -17.63 -0.71 8.68
N LYS A 4 -18.84 -0.99 9.17
CA LYS A 4 -20.06 -0.57 8.48
C LYS A 4 -20.04 0.94 8.22
N ASP A 5 -20.46 1.31 7.03
CA ASP A 5 -20.50 2.71 6.54
C ASP A 5 -19.10 3.40 6.42
N LYS A 6 -18.00 2.65 6.52
CA LYS A 6 -16.65 3.16 6.29
C LYS A 6 -16.25 3.06 4.83
N VAL A 7 -15.56 4.09 4.35
CA VAL A 7 -14.99 4.15 3.00
C VAL A 7 -13.49 3.89 3.08
N VAL A 8 -13.05 2.82 2.45
CA VAL A 8 -11.65 2.36 2.44
C VAL A 8 -11.10 2.45 1.03
N VAL A 9 -9.99 3.12 0.86
CA VAL A 9 -9.27 3.26 -0.40
C VAL A 9 -8.04 2.36 -0.37
N VAL A 10 -7.88 1.48 -1.36
CA VAL A 10 -6.74 0.54 -1.44
C VAL A 10 -6.04 0.65 -2.79
N THR A 11 -4.74 0.94 -2.78
CA THR A 11 -3.92 0.85 -3.99
C THR A 11 -3.31 -0.54 -4.14
N GLY A 12 -3.30 -1.09 -5.37
CA GLY A 12 -2.83 -2.46 -5.61
C GLY A 12 -3.71 -3.52 -4.96
N GLY A 13 -5.03 -3.31 -4.99
CA GLY A 13 -6.02 -4.14 -4.29
C GLY A 13 -6.51 -5.36 -5.06
N ALA A 14 -6.06 -5.58 -6.31
CA ALA A 14 -6.54 -6.70 -7.13
C ALA A 14 -5.92 -8.05 -6.74
N HIS A 15 -4.75 -8.06 -6.11
CA HIS A 15 -4.00 -9.29 -5.80
C HIS A 15 -3.29 -9.22 -4.43
N GLY A 16 -2.81 -10.38 -3.97
CA GLY A 16 -1.89 -10.52 -2.86
C GLY A 16 -2.35 -9.83 -1.57
N ILE A 17 -1.48 -9.06 -0.95
CA ILE A 17 -1.73 -8.35 0.32
C ILE A 17 -2.88 -7.36 0.18
N GLY A 18 -2.88 -6.54 -0.88
CA GLY A 18 -3.93 -5.53 -1.10
C GLY A 18 -5.32 -6.15 -1.23
N LYS A 19 -5.42 -7.29 -1.94
CA LYS A 19 -6.69 -8.03 -2.06
C LYS A 19 -7.14 -8.59 -0.71
N ALA A 20 -6.25 -9.18 0.07
CA ALA A 20 -6.59 -9.70 1.40
C ALA A 20 -7.09 -8.59 2.33
N ILE A 21 -6.46 -7.41 2.28
CA ILE A 21 -6.91 -6.22 3.02
C ILE A 21 -8.30 -5.79 2.55
N ALA A 22 -8.49 -5.63 1.24
CA ALA A 22 -9.77 -5.21 0.66
C ALA A 22 -10.91 -6.17 1.02
N ASP A 23 -10.70 -7.48 0.83
CA ASP A 23 -11.66 -8.52 1.17
C ASP A 23 -12.01 -8.51 2.67
N SER A 24 -11.02 -8.27 3.55
CA SER A 24 -11.23 -8.21 5.00
C SER A 24 -12.11 -7.04 5.39
N PHE A 25 -11.86 -5.85 4.86
CA PHE A 25 -12.71 -4.68 5.09
C PHE A 25 -14.13 -4.86 4.55
N GLN A 26 -14.27 -5.43 3.34
CA GLN A 26 -15.58 -5.72 2.76
C GLN A 26 -16.39 -6.71 3.61
N LYS A 27 -15.72 -7.75 4.12
CA LYS A 27 -16.35 -8.74 5.01
C LYS A 27 -16.86 -8.12 6.32
N GLU A 28 -16.19 -7.09 6.81
CA GLU A 28 -16.57 -6.35 8.02
C GLU A 28 -17.53 -5.16 7.72
N GLY A 29 -18.06 -5.08 6.48
CA GLY A 29 -19.12 -4.15 6.11
C GLY A 29 -18.67 -2.82 5.51
N ALA A 30 -17.38 -2.62 5.25
CA ALA A 30 -16.88 -1.40 4.61
C ALA A 30 -17.19 -1.36 3.11
N THR A 31 -17.32 -0.15 2.59
CA THR A 31 -17.23 0.11 1.15
C THR A 31 -15.75 0.28 0.77
N VAL A 32 -15.26 -0.56 -0.15
CA VAL A 32 -13.85 -0.54 -0.56
C VAL A 32 -13.73 -0.07 -2.01
N GLU A 33 -12.97 0.99 -2.21
CA GLU A 33 -12.60 1.53 -3.52
C GLU A 33 -11.14 1.15 -3.83
N ILE A 34 -10.97 0.41 -4.92
CA ILE A 34 -9.66 -0.13 -5.32
C ILE A 34 -9.18 0.59 -6.57
N ILE A 35 -7.88 0.91 -6.61
CA ILE A 35 -7.16 1.23 -7.83
C ILE A 35 -6.05 0.22 -8.05
N ASP A 36 -6.00 -0.37 -9.25
CA ASP A 36 -4.97 -1.32 -9.64
C ASP A 36 -4.67 -1.18 -11.14
N ILE A 37 -3.47 -1.57 -11.55
CA ILE A 37 -3.10 -1.61 -12.98
C ILE A 37 -3.68 -2.86 -13.68
N ALA A 38 -3.95 -3.93 -12.91
CA ALA A 38 -4.55 -5.14 -13.44
C ALA A 38 -6.01 -4.89 -13.86
N PRO A 39 -6.50 -5.56 -14.92
CA PRO A 39 -7.89 -5.47 -15.31
C PRO A 39 -8.81 -6.10 -14.26
N GLY A 40 -9.98 -5.49 -14.01
CA GLY A 40 -10.94 -5.98 -13.02
C GLY A 40 -12.14 -5.06 -12.83
N ASN A 41 -13.01 -5.41 -11.92
CA ASN A 41 -14.18 -4.59 -11.56
C ASN A 41 -13.80 -3.56 -10.46
N HIS A 42 -12.82 -2.72 -10.76
CA HIS A 42 -12.31 -1.66 -9.93
C HIS A 42 -11.79 -0.53 -10.83
N PHE A 43 -11.28 0.55 -10.28
CA PHE A 43 -10.64 1.60 -11.06
C PHE A 43 -9.31 1.08 -11.63
N VAL A 44 -9.24 0.89 -12.96
CA VAL A 44 -8.03 0.41 -13.63
C VAL A 44 -7.16 1.60 -14.01
N GLY A 45 -5.93 1.64 -13.49
CA GLY A 45 -5.01 2.74 -13.78
C GLY A 45 -3.64 2.60 -13.15
N ASP A 46 -2.65 3.21 -13.79
CA ASP A 46 -1.27 3.27 -13.32
C ASP A 46 -1.09 4.46 -12.36
N ILE A 47 -0.87 4.19 -11.10
CA ILE A 47 -0.71 5.21 -10.05
C ILE A 47 0.58 6.03 -10.15
N SER A 48 1.50 5.70 -11.06
CA SER A 48 2.64 6.56 -11.39
C SER A 48 2.19 7.84 -12.11
N LYS A 49 0.98 7.86 -12.66
CA LYS A 49 0.45 8.95 -13.47
C LYS A 49 -0.42 9.87 -12.61
N LYS A 50 -0.04 11.14 -12.55
CA LYS A 50 -0.73 12.16 -11.77
C LYS A 50 -2.22 12.25 -12.11
N GLU A 51 -2.53 12.32 -13.39
CA GLU A 51 -3.90 12.41 -13.90
C GLU A 51 -4.78 11.21 -13.52
N VAL A 52 -4.18 10.02 -13.41
CA VAL A 52 -4.86 8.79 -12.96
C VAL A 52 -5.20 8.89 -11.47
N LEU A 53 -4.27 9.38 -10.64
CA LEU A 53 -4.50 9.59 -9.22
C LEU A 53 -5.60 10.64 -8.98
N GLU A 54 -5.58 11.74 -9.74
CA GLU A 54 -6.60 12.80 -9.67
C GLU A 54 -7.99 12.27 -10.08
N ALA A 55 -8.08 11.54 -11.19
CA ALA A 55 -9.33 10.95 -11.66
C ALA A 55 -9.89 9.93 -10.65
N PHE A 56 -9.05 9.07 -10.10
CA PHE A 56 -9.45 8.10 -9.09
C PHE A 56 -9.94 8.78 -7.82
N ALA A 57 -9.17 9.71 -7.25
CA ALA A 57 -9.57 10.42 -6.04
C ALA A 57 -10.88 11.20 -6.25
N ALA A 58 -11.04 11.88 -7.40
CA ALA A 58 -12.27 12.57 -7.75
C ALA A 58 -13.47 11.63 -7.82
N SER A 59 -13.30 10.43 -8.40
CA SER A 59 -14.37 9.42 -8.47
C SER A 59 -14.83 8.97 -7.08
N VAL A 60 -13.88 8.70 -6.16
CA VAL A 60 -14.17 8.31 -4.78
C VAL A 60 -14.89 9.44 -4.04
N ILE A 61 -14.37 10.68 -4.14
CA ILE A 61 -14.96 11.85 -3.49
C ILE A 61 -16.36 12.14 -4.03
N GLN A 62 -16.56 12.06 -5.34
CA GLN A 62 -17.88 12.26 -5.94
C GLN A 62 -18.91 11.21 -5.46
N LYS A 63 -18.47 9.97 -5.31
CA LYS A 63 -19.35 8.84 -4.93
C LYS A 63 -19.68 8.83 -3.43
N HIS A 64 -18.72 9.19 -2.57
CA HIS A 64 -18.82 9.00 -1.12
C HIS A 64 -18.69 10.29 -0.30
N GLY A 65 -18.11 11.34 -0.85
CA GLY A 65 -17.83 12.60 -0.15
C GLY A 65 -16.62 12.58 0.78
N HIS A 66 -16.17 11.40 1.20
CA HIS A 66 -15.10 11.22 2.19
C HIS A 66 -14.31 9.93 1.98
N ALA A 67 -13.22 9.79 2.73
CA ALA A 67 -12.51 8.54 2.96
C ALA A 67 -12.20 8.39 4.45
N ASP A 68 -12.36 7.17 4.99
CA ASP A 68 -11.99 6.86 6.37
C ASP A 68 -10.61 6.22 6.44
N TYR A 69 -10.25 5.39 5.47
CA TYR A 69 -8.98 4.69 5.44
C TYR A 69 -8.35 4.78 4.06
N LEU A 70 -7.05 5.10 4.02
CA LEU A 70 -6.22 5.03 2.82
C LEU A 70 -5.10 4.01 3.03
N ILE A 71 -5.13 2.94 2.24
CA ILE A 71 -4.14 1.86 2.29
C ILE A 71 -3.25 1.96 1.05
N ASN A 72 -2.04 2.47 1.24
CA ASN A 72 -1.01 2.54 0.21
C ASN A 72 -0.25 1.22 0.17
N ASN A 73 -0.69 0.31 -0.69
CA ASN A 73 -0.17 -1.05 -0.79
C ASN A 73 0.51 -1.34 -2.14
N ALA A 74 0.21 -0.62 -3.19
CA ALA A 74 0.76 -0.90 -4.53
C ALA A 74 2.27 -1.15 -4.50
N LEU A 75 2.69 -2.19 -5.21
CA LEU A 75 4.07 -2.67 -5.19
C LEU A 75 4.94 -1.86 -6.17
N PRO A 76 6.01 -1.18 -5.71
CA PRO A 76 6.96 -0.53 -6.60
C PRO A 76 7.84 -1.56 -7.31
N LEU A 77 8.38 -1.16 -8.46
CA LEU A 77 9.31 -1.97 -9.23
C LEU A 77 10.57 -2.32 -8.41
N MET A 78 10.99 -3.59 -8.48
CA MET A 78 12.20 -4.07 -7.83
C MET A 78 13.27 -4.43 -8.85
N LYS A 79 14.21 -3.53 -9.06
CA LYS A 79 15.42 -3.72 -9.90
C LYS A 79 16.63 -3.12 -9.22
N GLY A 80 17.79 -3.62 -9.59
CA GLY A 80 19.06 -3.23 -8.99
C GLY A 80 20.01 -2.48 -9.89
N ILE A 81 21.18 -2.14 -9.34
CA ILE A 81 22.19 -1.29 -9.98
C ILE A 81 22.68 -1.80 -11.33
N ARG A 82 22.54 -3.11 -11.61
CA ARG A 82 22.99 -3.69 -12.87
C ARG A 82 22.02 -3.46 -14.03
N ASP A 83 20.71 -3.51 -13.75
CA ASP A 83 19.68 -3.64 -14.78
C ASP A 83 18.59 -2.55 -14.69
N CYS A 84 18.61 -1.72 -13.65
CA CYS A 84 17.63 -0.66 -13.45
C CYS A 84 18.00 0.57 -14.28
N SER A 85 17.14 0.96 -15.22
CA SER A 85 17.29 2.22 -15.93
C SER A 85 16.91 3.41 -15.03
N TYR A 86 17.25 4.61 -15.45
CA TYR A 86 16.86 5.84 -14.75
C TYR A 86 15.32 5.96 -14.67
N GLU A 87 14.64 5.70 -15.77
CA GLU A 87 13.16 5.77 -15.88
C GLU A 87 12.49 4.70 -15.00
N GLU A 88 13.05 3.50 -14.93
CA GLU A 88 12.57 2.43 -14.06
C GLU A 88 12.76 2.77 -12.58
N PHE A 89 13.88 3.40 -12.23
CA PHE A 89 14.11 3.87 -10.86
C PHE A 89 13.12 5.00 -10.50
N GLN A 90 12.90 5.96 -11.40
CA GLN A 90 11.88 7.00 -11.21
C GLN A 90 10.49 6.39 -11.04
N TYR A 91 10.09 5.45 -11.91
CA TYR A 91 8.81 4.75 -11.80
C TYR A 91 8.63 4.07 -10.45
N ALA A 92 9.68 3.42 -9.92
CA ALA A 92 9.61 2.80 -8.59
C ALA A 92 9.33 3.84 -7.48
N LEU A 93 9.94 5.03 -7.57
CA LEU A 93 9.68 6.12 -6.61
C LEU A 93 8.31 6.75 -6.81
N GLU A 94 7.84 6.88 -8.05
CA GLU A 94 6.49 7.37 -8.35
C GLU A 94 5.43 6.48 -7.72
N VAL A 95 5.52 5.16 -7.91
CA VAL A 95 4.58 4.20 -7.33
C VAL A 95 4.72 4.10 -5.81
N GLY A 96 5.96 4.03 -5.29
CA GLY A 96 6.21 3.69 -3.89
C GLY A 96 6.22 4.89 -2.93
N VAL A 97 6.37 6.11 -3.42
CA VAL A 97 6.48 7.33 -2.57
C VAL A 97 5.58 8.45 -3.06
N THR A 98 5.68 8.82 -4.35
CA THR A 98 4.96 9.99 -4.89
C THR A 98 3.45 9.76 -4.88
N ALA A 99 2.98 8.60 -5.33
CA ALA A 99 1.55 8.27 -5.33
C ALA A 99 0.95 8.25 -3.92
N PRO A 100 1.54 7.58 -2.91
CA PRO A 100 1.09 7.66 -1.52
C PRO A 100 1.02 9.08 -0.98
N PHE A 101 2.04 9.91 -1.22
CA PHE A 101 2.01 11.32 -0.87
C PHE A 101 0.86 12.05 -1.54
N TYR A 102 0.72 11.86 -2.85
CA TYR A 102 -0.26 12.64 -3.62
C TYR A 102 -1.71 12.23 -3.31
N LEU A 103 -1.99 10.93 -3.13
CA LEU A 103 -3.30 10.48 -2.65
C LEU A 103 -3.61 11.03 -1.25
N SER A 104 -2.64 11.02 -0.33
CA SER A 104 -2.82 11.63 0.99
C SER A 104 -3.17 13.11 0.91
N LYS A 105 -2.56 13.85 -0.05
CA LYS A 105 -2.87 15.24 -0.33
C LYS A 105 -4.27 15.41 -0.93
N LEU A 106 -4.64 14.61 -1.92
CA LEU A 106 -5.96 14.68 -2.58
C LEU A 106 -7.10 14.41 -1.59
N PHE A 107 -6.93 13.46 -0.67
CA PHE A 107 -7.92 13.16 0.37
C PHE A 107 -7.82 14.03 1.63
N SER A 108 -6.86 14.94 1.76
CA SER A 108 -6.57 15.68 3.00
C SER A 108 -7.79 16.41 3.61
N ASN A 109 -8.62 17.00 2.76
CA ASN A 109 -9.84 17.69 3.17
C ASN A 109 -11.08 16.77 3.25
N HIS A 110 -10.93 15.51 2.84
CA HIS A 110 -12.00 14.52 2.77
C HIS A 110 -11.85 13.40 3.80
N PHE A 111 -10.79 13.40 4.58
CA PHE A 111 -10.65 12.49 5.72
C PHE A 111 -11.61 12.88 6.84
N THR A 112 -12.32 11.91 7.39
CA THR A 112 -13.15 12.07 8.59
C THR A 112 -12.28 12.09 9.85
N ASN A 113 -12.82 12.56 10.97
CA ASN A 113 -12.10 12.50 12.25
C ASN A 113 -11.88 11.03 12.66
N GLY A 114 -10.65 10.71 13.04
CA GLY A 114 -10.25 9.34 13.41
C GLY A 114 -9.87 8.45 12.23
N SER A 115 -9.86 8.99 11.02
CA SER A 115 -9.33 8.31 9.82
C SER A 115 -7.90 7.79 10.01
N ALA A 116 -7.51 6.85 9.18
CA ALA A 116 -6.13 6.37 9.17
C ALA A 116 -5.57 6.21 7.75
N ILE A 117 -4.27 6.47 7.63
CA ILE A 117 -3.45 6.13 6.47
C ILE A 117 -2.52 5.00 6.90
N ILE A 118 -2.51 3.90 6.16
CA ILE A 118 -1.64 2.76 6.38
C ILE A 118 -0.77 2.55 5.15
N ASN A 119 0.53 2.66 5.33
CA ASN A 119 1.52 2.48 4.28
C ASN A 119 2.14 1.08 4.39
N ILE A 120 2.01 0.27 3.36
CA ILE A 120 2.66 -1.04 3.33
C ILE A 120 4.10 -0.86 2.83
N SER A 121 5.02 -0.80 3.80
CA SER A 121 6.46 -0.73 3.56
C SER A 121 7.05 -2.13 3.34
N SER A 122 8.18 -2.42 3.89
CA SER A 122 8.87 -3.71 3.85
C SER A 122 10.00 -3.71 4.87
N SER A 123 10.44 -4.88 5.33
CA SER A 123 11.72 -5.04 6.02
C SER A 123 12.92 -4.53 5.20
N ARG A 124 12.73 -4.39 3.87
CA ARG A 124 13.70 -3.78 2.95
C ARG A 124 13.94 -2.28 3.17
N ASP A 125 13.12 -1.62 3.95
CA ASP A 125 13.36 -0.23 4.35
C ASP A 125 14.64 -0.07 5.21
N ARG A 126 15.13 -1.16 5.82
CA ARG A 126 16.30 -1.23 6.71
C ARG A 126 17.26 -2.37 6.40
N MET A 127 16.80 -3.42 5.72
CA MET A 127 17.58 -4.61 5.40
C MET A 127 17.53 -4.88 3.91
N SER A 128 18.59 -4.52 3.18
CA SER A 128 18.65 -4.69 1.72
C SER A 128 19.15 -6.06 1.32
N GLN A 129 18.87 -6.43 0.08
CA GLN A 129 19.53 -7.51 -0.65
C GLN A 129 20.16 -6.95 -1.93
N PRO A 130 21.16 -7.61 -2.50
CA PRO A 130 21.70 -7.19 -3.80
C PRO A 130 20.62 -7.09 -4.87
N GLN A 131 20.72 -6.10 -5.75
CA GLN A 131 19.78 -5.88 -6.87
C GLN A 131 18.34 -5.53 -6.45
N THR A 132 18.18 -4.77 -5.33
CA THR A 132 16.87 -4.30 -4.86
C THR A 132 16.81 -2.79 -4.66
N GLU A 133 17.73 -2.03 -5.27
CA GLU A 133 17.98 -0.62 -4.97
C GLU A 133 16.73 0.24 -5.22
N SER A 134 16.01 0.04 -6.33
CA SER A 134 14.80 0.81 -6.63
C SER A 134 13.68 0.56 -5.60
N TYR A 135 13.49 -0.70 -5.24
CA TYR A 135 12.50 -1.12 -4.25
C TYR A 135 12.88 -0.64 -2.84
N THR A 136 14.14 -0.83 -2.44
CA THR A 136 14.65 -0.40 -1.13
C THR A 136 14.54 1.12 -0.97
N ALA A 137 14.88 1.89 -2.01
CA ALA A 137 14.71 3.34 -1.99
C ALA A 137 13.25 3.75 -1.81
N ALA A 138 12.33 3.11 -2.54
CA ALA A 138 10.90 3.37 -2.42
C ALA A 138 10.35 2.99 -1.02
N LYS A 139 10.75 1.83 -0.48
CA LYS A 139 10.27 1.36 0.83
C LYS A 139 10.90 2.15 2.00
N GLY A 140 12.15 2.60 1.88
CA GLY A 140 12.73 3.57 2.79
C GLY A 140 12.03 4.93 2.73
N GLY A 141 11.73 5.39 1.51
CA GLY A 141 11.00 6.64 1.27
C GLY A 141 9.60 6.64 1.88
N ILE A 142 8.81 5.58 1.71
CA ILE A 142 7.47 5.50 2.29
C ILE A 142 7.51 5.41 3.83
N SER A 143 8.51 4.75 4.42
CA SER A 143 8.70 4.70 5.86
C SER A 143 8.99 6.09 6.42
N SER A 144 9.84 6.89 5.77
CA SER A 144 10.12 8.27 6.13
C SER A 144 8.89 9.18 5.91
N LEU A 145 8.18 9.00 4.81
CA LEU A 145 6.96 9.76 4.51
C LEU A 145 5.87 9.51 5.56
N THR A 146 5.79 8.30 6.11
CA THR A 146 4.80 7.94 7.12
C THR A 146 4.85 8.85 8.34
N HIS A 147 6.02 9.06 8.95
CA HIS A 147 6.11 9.94 10.13
C HIS A 147 5.94 11.42 9.78
N ALA A 148 6.36 11.86 8.58
CA ALA A 148 6.12 13.22 8.12
C ALA A 148 4.63 13.52 7.95
N LEU A 149 3.86 12.58 7.36
CA LEU A 149 2.41 12.69 7.25
C LEU A 149 1.73 12.59 8.62
N ALA A 150 2.22 11.74 9.53
CA ALA A 150 1.68 11.65 10.89
C ALA A 150 1.75 12.99 11.65
N ILE A 151 2.85 13.72 11.49
CA ILE A 151 2.99 15.07 12.06
C ILE A 151 2.06 16.06 11.37
N SER A 152 2.01 16.04 10.02
CA SER A 152 1.18 16.98 9.25
C SER A 152 -0.33 16.78 9.48
N PHE A 153 -0.77 15.56 9.75
CA PHE A 153 -2.16 15.21 10.03
C PHE A 153 -2.49 15.08 11.52
N SER A 154 -1.57 15.50 12.39
CA SER A 154 -1.73 15.37 13.85
C SER A 154 -3.09 15.87 14.35
N GLY A 155 -3.73 15.09 15.20
CA GLY A 155 -5.05 15.36 15.75
C GLY A 155 -6.24 15.04 14.85
N LYS A 156 -6.02 14.71 13.56
CA LYS A 156 -7.10 14.40 12.62
C LYS A 156 -7.01 12.99 12.04
N VAL A 157 -5.83 12.61 11.52
CA VAL A 157 -5.62 11.33 10.84
C VAL A 157 -4.43 10.62 11.46
N ARG A 158 -4.57 9.36 11.80
CA ARG A 158 -3.45 8.51 12.23
C ARG A 158 -2.71 8.02 10.99
N VAL A 159 -1.39 8.05 11.00
CA VAL A 159 -0.58 7.55 9.89
C VAL A 159 0.44 6.56 10.41
N ASN A 160 0.38 5.33 9.90
CA ASN A 160 1.26 4.24 10.32
C ASN A 160 1.80 3.49 9.10
N SER A 161 2.88 2.73 9.30
CA SER A 161 3.38 1.79 8.31
C SER A 161 3.49 0.38 8.88
N ILE A 162 3.31 -0.60 8.01
CA ILE A 162 3.59 -2.00 8.27
C ILE A 162 4.76 -2.40 7.39
N SER A 163 5.79 -3.04 7.97
CA SER A 163 7.00 -3.48 7.26
C SER A 163 7.05 -5.01 7.22
N PRO A 164 6.36 -5.65 6.27
CA PRO A 164 6.35 -7.10 6.14
C PRO A 164 7.75 -7.65 5.84
N GLY A 165 8.01 -8.86 6.31
CA GLY A 165 9.07 -9.72 5.80
C GLY A 165 8.65 -10.37 4.48
N TRP A 166 9.01 -11.63 4.28
CA TRP A 166 8.58 -12.38 3.11
C TRP A 166 7.14 -12.87 3.28
N ILE A 167 6.26 -12.41 2.40
CA ILE A 167 4.84 -12.81 2.30
C ILE A 167 4.64 -13.55 0.98
N ASP A 168 4.15 -14.77 1.05
CA ASP A 168 3.75 -15.54 -0.12
C ASP A 168 2.37 -15.06 -0.63
N THR A 169 2.36 -14.48 -1.80
CA THR A 169 1.14 -14.01 -2.47
C THR A 169 0.61 -14.99 -3.53
N ASP A 170 1.37 -16.05 -3.81
CA ASP A 170 1.06 -17.07 -4.84
C ASP A 170 0.50 -18.35 -4.24
N TYR A 171 0.34 -18.40 -2.92
CA TYR A 171 -0.12 -19.57 -2.15
C TYR A 171 0.71 -20.84 -2.40
N ARG A 172 2.04 -20.66 -2.49
CA ARG A 172 2.99 -21.77 -2.64
C ARG A 172 3.28 -22.42 -1.30
N ILE A 173 3.78 -23.63 -1.35
CA ILE A 173 4.30 -24.31 -0.15
C ILE A 173 5.79 -23.98 -0.02
N TYR A 174 6.16 -23.38 1.09
CA TYR A 174 7.56 -23.11 1.44
C TYR A 174 7.91 -23.87 2.72
N ASP A 175 8.82 -24.81 2.60
CA ASP A 175 9.34 -25.64 3.70
C ASP A 175 10.86 -25.48 3.88
N GLY A 176 11.44 -26.29 4.78
CA GLY A 176 12.87 -26.33 5.02
C GLY A 176 13.49 -24.96 5.31
N ALA A 177 14.57 -24.63 4.58
CA ALA A 177 15.34 -23.40 4.81
C ALA A 177 14.52 -22.13 4.62
N HIS A 178 13.53 -22.12 3.73
CA HIS A 178 12.68 -20.94 3.49
C HIS A 178 11.83 -20.61 4.71
N ALA A 179 11.26 -21.62 5.35
CA ALA A 179 10.47 -21.45 6.57
C ALA A 179 11.35 -21.07 7.76
N THR A 180 12.47 -21.78 7.97
CA THR A 180 13.35 -21.61 9.13
C THR A 180 14.10 -20.27 9.16
N GLN A 181 14.28 -19.61 8.01
CA GLN A 181 14.85 -18.27 7.95
C GLN A 181 13.93 -17.19 8.53
N GLN A 182 12.63 -17.48 8.65
CA GLN A 182 11.67 -16.52 9.18
C GLN A 182 11.54 -16.68 10.69
N PRO A 183 11.58 -15.59 11.50
CA PRO A 183 11.39 -15.68 12.95
C PRO A 183 10.09 -16.36 13.37
N ALA A 184 9.05 -16.28 12.54
CA ALA A 184 7.77 -16.95 12.77
C ALA A 184 7.79 -18.45 12.46
N GLY A 185 8.93 -19.01 11.99
CA GLY A 185 9.06 -20.42 11.57
C GLY A 185 8.31 -20.76 10.27
N ARG A 186 7.78 -19.77 9.58
CA ARG A 186 7.08 -19.92 8.29
C ARG A 186 7.20 -18.65 7.45
N VAL A 187 7.03 -18.79 6.15
CA VAL A 187 6.75 -17.65 5.27
C VAL A 187 5.37 -17.08 5.64
N GLY A 188 5.24 -15.76 5.64
CA GLY A 188 3.96 -15.10 5.91
C GLY A 188 2.96 -15.30 4.77
N ASN A 189 1.69 -15.02 5.03
CA ASN A 189 0.63 -14.99 4.04
C ASN A 189 -0.07 -13.61 4.04
N PRO A 190 -0.86 -13.27 3.02
CA PRO A 190 -1.52 -11.98 2.92
C PRO A 190 -2.40 -11.62 4.12
N MET A 191 -3.04 -12.62 4.76
CA MET A 191 -3.88 -12.39 5.94
C MET A 191 -3.08 -11.97 7.17
N ASP A 192 -1.79 -12.36 7.27
CA ASP A 192 -0.94 -11.88 8.37
C ASP A 192 -0.83 -10.35 8.35
N ILE A 193 -0.82 -9.76 7.16
CA ILE A 193 -0.76 -8.31 6.99
C ILE A 193 -2.15 -7.69 7.11
N ALA A 194 -3.18 -8.29 6.50
CA ALA A 194 -4.55 -7.80 6.60
C ALA A 194 -5.04 -7.70 8.06
N ASN A 195 -4.65 -8.63 8.92
CA ASN A 195 -4.98 -8.62 10.35
C ASN A 195 -4.25 -7.51 11.14
N MET A 196 -3.24 -6.86 10.57
CA MET A 196 -2.49 -5.76 11.20
C MET A 196 -3.00 -4.38 10.77
N VAL A 197 -3.75 -4.31 9.67
CA VAL A 197 -4.36 -3.10 9.14
C VAL A 197 -5.64 -2.78 9.89
#